data_77921b752931c44364d291ae8421af9e
#
_entry.id   77921b752931c44364d291ae8421af9e
#
_cell.length_a   1.000
_cell.length_b   1.000
_cell.length_c   1.000
_cell.angle_alpha   90.00
_cell.angle_beta   90.00
_cell.angle_gamma   90.00
#
_symmetry.space_group_name_H-M   'P 1'
#
loop_
_entity.id
_entity.type
_entity.pdbx_description
1 polymer ?
#
loop_
_entity_poly.entity_id
_entity_poly.type
_entity_poly.pdbx_seq_one_letter_code
_entity_poly.pdbx_strand_id
1 'polypeptide(L)'
;MKTRTFLRTLLAAASTAALLAHAPLALAGGQTTLKVGVTAGPHAEIMEQVKKQAAAQGLDIQVVEFSDYVQPNAALASGDLQANSYQHQPYLDQQVADRGYKIVSVAKTVAFPMGVYSKKHASLKDLPEGARIGIPNDPSNGGRTLLLLEGQGLIRLKPGAGLRASPLDVVENPKKFKFVELDAAQLARSLADLDAASVPTNYALPAGLDPKRQALALEKADTPYTGVLAVREQDKNQPWVQALIKSYQSAPVRDFINEHFKGALLPAF
;
A
#
# COMPACT_ATOMS: atom_id res chain seq x y z
N MET A 1 80.98 45.46 44.40
CA MET A 1 80.34 45.87 45.68
C MET A 1 78.85 45.96 45.42
N LYS A 2 78.09 45.15 46.22
CA LYS A 2 76.68 45.46 46.59
C LYS A 2 75.64 45.47 45.46
N THR A 3 74.57 44.81 45.51
CA THR A 3 73.78 44.02 46.46
C THR A 3 72.54 43.58 45.62
N ARG A 4 72.24 42.36 45.63
CA ARG A 4 71.10 41.74 46.31
C ARG A 4 69.81 42.58 46.36
N THR A 5 68.77 41.90 45.98
CA THR A 5 67.39 42.11 46.28
C THR A 5 66.60 42.61 45.05
N PHE A 6 65.87 41.77 44.41
CA PHE A 6 64.44 41.66 44.67
C PHE A 6 63.85 40.45 43.92
N LEU A 7 63.76 39.43 44.65
CA LEU A 7 62.88 38.33 44.28
C LEU A 7 61.69 38.42 45.24
N ARG A 8 60.57 38.78 44.75
CA ARG A 8 59.22 38.58 45.31
C ARG A 8 58.27 39.61 44.70
N THR A 9 57.54 39.13 43.80
CA THR A 9 56.13 39.43 43.57
C THR A 9 55.84 39.01 42.14
N LEU A 10 55.04 38.00 42.04
CA LEU A 10 53.95 37.87 41.04
C LEU A 10 53.67 36.43 40.81
N LEU A 11 53.18 35.81 41.87
CA LEU A 11 52.29 34.65 41.71
C LEU A 11 50.90 35.14 42.07
N ALA A 12 50.21 35.73 41.14
CA ALA A 12 48.77 35.95 41.22
C ALA A 12 48.31 36.26 39.81
N ALA A 13 47.45 35.50 39.33
CA ALA A 13 46.66 35.70 38.13
C ALA A 13 46.96 34.67 37.05
N ALA A 14 46.15 33.71 37.02
CA ALA A 14 45.45 33.29 35.79
C ALA A 14 44.83 31.92 36.00
N SER A 15 43.92 31.86 36.99
CA SER A 15 42.88 30.83 36.97
C SER A 15 41.67 31.40 36.20
N THR A 16 41.84 31.69 34.95
CA THR A 16 40.73 31.88 34.02
C THR A 16 40.25 30.48 33.65
N ALA A 17 39.29 30.00 34.41
CA ALA A 17 38.50 28.82 34.06
C ALA A 17 37.90 29.00 32.69
N ALA A 18 38.45 28.28 31.73
CA ALA A 18 37.78 28.05 30.46
C ALA A 18 36.54 27.20 30.71
N LEU A 19 35.42 27.87 30.99
CA LEU A 19 34.10 27.31 30.83
C LEU A 19 33.92 27.06 29.33
N LEU A 20 34.41 25.92 28.88
CA LEU A 20 33.98 25.34 27.60
C LEU A 20 32.47 25.10 27.75
N ALA A 21 31.71 26.06 27.28
CA ALA A 21 30.30 25.89 27.01
C ALA A 21 30.15 24.66 26.12
N HIS A 22 29.76 23.55 26.70
CA HIS A 22 29.20 22.44 25.97
C HIS A 22 27.84 22.91 25.45
N ALA A 23 27.86 23.69 24.34
CA ALA A 23 26.69 23.82 23.51
C ALA A 23 26.39 22.41 23.02
N PRO A 24 25.19 21.87 23.29
CA PRO A 24 24.79 20.66 22.62
C PRO A 24 24.90 20.99 21.13
N LEU A 25 25.77 20.29 20.39
CA LEU A 25 25.64 20.22 18.95
C LEU A 25 24.22 19.64 18.74
N ALA A 26 23.27 20.53 18.51
CA ALA A 26 22.06 20.15 17.84
C ALA A 26 22.54 19.58 16.49
N LEU A 27 22.63 18.26 16.43
CA LEU A 27 22.67 17.58 15.13
C LEU A 27 21.48 18.18 14.38
N ALA A 28 21.77 19.07 13.44
CA ALA A 28 20.84 19.42 12.38
C ALA A 28 20.64 18.11 11.60
N GLY A 29 19.81 17.24 12.12
CA GLY A 29 19.36 16.04 11.47
C GLY A 29 18.59 16.49 10.25
N GLY A 30 19.27 16.50 9.10
CA GLY A 30 18.63 16.74 7.81
C GLY A 30 17.46 15.78 7.71
N GLN A 31 16.33 16.28 7.26
CA GLN A 31 15.13 15.48 7.04
C GLN A 31 15.45 14.36 6.05
N THR A 32 15.11 13.12 6.41
CA THR A 32 15.36 11.97 5.52
C THR A 32 14.31 11.96 4.42
N THR A 33 14.71 12.17 3.18
CA THR A 33 13.81 12.12 2.03
C THR A 33 13.56 10.67 1.60
N LEU A 34 12.28 10.29 1.49
CA LEU A 34 11.82 8.99 1.04
C LEU A 34 10.88 9.14 -0.16
N LYS A 35 11.19 8.46 -1.26
CA LYS A 35 10.25 8.26 -2.36
C LYS A 35 9.39 7.05 -2.06
N VAL A 36 8.08 7.25 -1.93
CA VAL A 36 7.12 6.18 -1.63
C VAL A 36 6.18 6.00 -2.81
N GLY A 37 6.21 4.79 -3.40
CA GLY A 37 5.38 4.43 -4.53
C GLY A 37 3.97 4.03 -4.09
N VAL A 38 2.97 4.56 -4.79
CA VAL A 38 1.55 4.27 -4.57
C VAL A 38 0.84 4.18 -5.92
N THR A 39 -0.36 3.59 -5.98
CA THR A 39 -1.24 3.83 -7.12
C THR A 39 -2.04 5.11 -6.92
N ALA A 40 -2.37 5.77 -8.03
CA ALA A 40 -3.21 6.98 -8.05
C ALA A 40 -4.57 6.74 -7.35
N GLY A 41 -5.19 7.82 -6.87
CA GLY A 41 -6.46 7.79 -6.14
C GLY A 41 -6.26 7.46 -4.65
N PRO A 42 -7.07 6.57 -4.05
CA PRO A 42 -7.11 6.37 -2.61
C PRO A 42 -5.78 6.06 -1.94
N HIS A 43 -4.88 5.31 -2.59
CA HIS A 43 -3.54 5.06 -2.05
C HIS A 43 -2.71 6.34 -1.97
N ALA A 44 -2.77 7.20 -3.00
CA ALA A 44 -2.07 8.48 -3.01
C ALA A 44 -2.68 9.44 -1.97
N GLU A 45 -4.00 9.52 -1.90
CA GLU A 45 -4.71 10.37 -0.92
C GLU A 45 -4.34 10.01 0.53
N ILE A 46 -4.29 8.71 0.85
CA ILE A 46 -3.85 8.22 2.16
C ILE A 46 -2.38 8.56 2.39
N MET A 47 -1.49 8.35 1.39
CA MET A 47 -0.07 8.63 1.54
C MET A 47 0.22 10.12 1.74
N GLU A 48 -0.59 11.02 1.18
CA GLU A 48 -0.49 12.46 1.48
C GLU A 48 -0.84 12.80 2.94
N GLN A 49 -1.73 12.04 3.60
CA GLN A 49 -1.95 12.18 5.04
C GLN A 49 -0.78 11.60 5.84
N VAL A 50 -0.23 10.45 5.42
CA VAL A 50 0.97 9.86 6.01
C VAL A 50 2.13 10.83 5.95
N LYS A 51 2.36 11.48 4.82
CA LYS A 51 3.39 12.51 4.61
C LYS A 51 3.30 13.63 5.66
N LYS A 52 2.09 14.12 5.96
CA LYS A 52 1.89 15.16 6.99
C LYS A 52 2.34 14.67 8.38
N GLN A 53 2.04 13.42 8.73
CA GLN A 53 2.45 12.83 10.01
C GLN A 53 3.96 12.51 10.04
N ALA A 54 4.51 12.12 8.90
CA ALA A 54 5.92 11.76 8.73
C ALA A 54 6.86 12.95 8.94
N ALA A 55 6.44 14.16 8.59
CA ALA A 55 7.21 15.39 8.81
C ALA A 55 7.57 15.57 10.29
N ALA A 56 6.64 15.26 11.21
CA ALA A 56 6.89 15.30 12.66
C ALA A 56 7.85 14.19 13.14
N GLN A 57 8.13 13.18 12.32
CA GLN A 57 9.09 12.11 12.57
C GLN A 57 10.44 12.35 11.86
N GLY A 58 10.65 13.54 11.28
CA GLY A 58 11.88 13.87 10.56
C GLY A 58 11.96 13.25 9.16
N LEU A 59 10.85 12.83 8.56
CA LEU A 59 10.80 12.29 7.21
C LEU A 59 10.20 13.30 6.23
N ASP A 60 10.79 13.40 5.05
CA ASP A 60 10.25 14.11 3.89
C ASP A 60 9.79 13.07 2.86
N ILE A 61 8.48 12.85 2.76
CA ILE A 61 7.92 11.86 1.82
C ILE A 61 7.63 12.53 0.48
N GLN A 62 8.24 12.00 -0.57
CA GLN A 62 7.89 12.26 -1.95
C GLN A 62 6.98 11.13 -2.45
N VAL A 63 5.70 11.44 -2.64
CA VAL A 63 4.72 10.47 -3.16
C VAL A 63 4.94 10.31 -4.66
N VAL A 64 5.15 9.06 -5.10
CA VAL A 64 5.33 8.72 -6.51
C VAL A 64 4.14 7.88 -6.95
N GLU A 65 3.31 8.43 -7.84
CA GLU A 65 2.10 7.77 -8.29
C GLU A 65 2.33 6.93 -9.53
N PHE A 66 1.73 5.74 -9.56
CA PHE A 66 1.73 4.81 -10.67
C PHE A 66 0.30 4.52 -11.13
N SER A 67 0.13 4.26 -12.42
CA SER A 67 -1.18 3.95 -13.03
C SER A 67 -1.54 2.46 -12.98
N ASP A 68 -0.57 1.59 -12.72
CA ASP A 68 -0.71 0.13 -12.75
C ASP A 68 -0.07 -0.55 -11.53
N TYR A 69 -0.21 -1.87 -11.43
CA TYR A 69 0.35 -2.66 -10.33
C TYR A 69 1.73 -3.25 -10.62
N VAL A 70 2.25 -3.16 -11.85
CA VAL A 70 3.50 -3.82 -12.25
C VAL A 70 4.71 -2.99 -11.85
N GLN A 71 4.65 -1.68 -12.10
CA GLN A 71 5.80 -0.78 -11.98
C GLN A 71 6.27 -0.53 -10.52
N PRO A 72 5.39 -0.39 -9.49
CA PRO A 72 5.85 0.02 -8.16
C PRO A 72 6.83 -0.95 -7.51
N ASN A 73 6.67 -2.27 -7.69
CA ASN A 73 7.62 -3.25 -7.16
C ASN A 73 8.93 -3.27 -7.95
N ALA A 74 8.88 -3.06 -9.25
CA ALA A 74 10.08 -2.93 -10.08
C ALA A 74 10.92 -1.72 -9.65
N ALA A 75 10.27 -0.55 -9.45
CA ALA A 75 10.91 0.67 -8.99
C ALA A 75 11.46 0.56 -7.55
N LEU A 76 10.77 -0.21 -6.68
CA LEU A 76 11.28 -0.48 -5.33
C LEU A 76 12.51 -1.41 -5.38
N ALA A 77 12.46 -2.46 -6.20
CA ALA A 77 13.54 -3.42 -6.34
C ALA A 77 14.81 -2.79 -6.93
N SER A 78 14.67 -1.86 -7.91
CA SER A 78 15.78 -1.11 -8.51
C SER A 78 16.40 -0.06 -7.57
N GLY A 79 15.66 0.37 -6.53
CA GLY A 79 16.10 1.43 -5.62
C GLY A 79 15.61 2.83 -5.96
N ASP A 80 14.79 2.97 -7.00
CA ASP A 80 14.16 4.26 -7.37
C ASP A 80 13.15 4.72 -6.33
N LEU A 81 12.61 3.78 -5.54
CA LEU A 81 11.79 4.02 -4.37
C LEU A 81 12.45 3.47 -3.09
N GLN A 82 12.10 4.02 -1.94
CA GLN A 82 12.48 3.49 -0.63
C GLN A 82 11.40 2.56 -0.07
N ALA A 83 10.13 2.83 -0.37
CA ALA A 83 8.98 2.02 0.06
C ALA A 83 7.87 2.06 -1.00
N ASN A 84 6.90 1.14 -0.90
CA ASN A 84 5.62 1.29 -1.58
C ASN A 84 4.44 0.84 -0.70
N SER A 85 3.26 1.37 -1.00
CA SER A 85 2.01 1.00 -0.35
C SER A 85 0.87 1.05 -1.37
N TYR A 86 0.64 -0.06 -2.07
CA TYR A 86 -0.39 -0.18 -3.11
C TYR A 86 -0.93 -1.61 -3.25
N GLN A 87 -0.28 -2.58 -2.63
CA GLN A 87 -0.49 -4.01 -2.80
C GLN A 87 -0.89 -4.69 -1.49
N HIS A 88 -1.52 -5.83 -1.59
CA HIS A 88 -1.80 -6.72 -0.47
C HIS A 88 -0.78 -7.87 -0.39
N GLN A 89 -0.75 -8.57 0.75
CA GLN A 89 0.27 -9.61 0.99
C GLN A 89 0.30 -10.70 -0.10
N PRO A 90 -0.83 -11.32 -0.53
CA PRO A 90 -0.78 -12.35 -1.57
C PRO A 90 -0.21 -11.86 -2.92
N TYR A 91 -0.42 -10.58 -3.28
CA TYR A 91 0.20 -10.00 -4.47
C TYR A 91 1.70 -9.86 -4.30
N LEU A 92 2.17 -9.34 -3.16
CA LEU A 92 3.60 -9.22 -2.87
C LEU A 92 4.27 -10.60 -2.91
N ASP A 93 3.70 -11.59 -2.22
CA ASP A 93 4.25 -12.95 -2.17
C ASP A 93 4.41 -13.54 -3.58
N GLN A 94 3.42 -13.30 -4.44
CA GLN A 94 3.50 -13.73 -5.83
C GLN A 94 4.59 -13.02 -6.61
N GLN A 95 4.68 -11.68 -6.50
CA GLN A 95 5.72 -10.89 -7.19
C GLN A 95 7.13 -11.31 -6.74
N VAL A 96 7.30 -11.60 -5.46
CA VAL A 96 8.56 -12.13 -4.92
C VAL A 96 8.87 -13.52 -5.53
N ALA A 97 7.89 -14.41 -5.57
CA ALA A 97 8.07 -15.75 -6.14
C ALA A 97 8.35 -15.73 -7.65
N ASP A 98 7.61 -14.95 -8.40
CA ASP A 98 7.66 -14.97 -9.87
C ASP A 98 8.80 -14.10 -10.45
N ARG A 99 9.19 -13.04 -9.74
CA ARG A 99 10.20 -12.06 -10.19
C ARG A 99 11.52 -12.11 -9.42
N GLY A 100 11.57 -12.83 -8.31
CA GLY A 100 12.76 -12.92 -7.46
C GLY A 100 13.08 -11.62 -6.71
N TYR A 101 12.12 -10.71 -6.56
CA TYR A 101 12.33 -9.44 -5.86
C TYR A 101 12.70 -9.66 -4.40
N LYS A 102 13.67 -8.89 -3.89
CA LYS A 102 14.06 -8.86 -2.48
C LYS A 102 13.28 -7.75 -1.76
N ILE A 103 11.96 -7.92 -1.71
CA ILE A 103 11.00 -7.00 -1.10
C ILE A 103 10.24 -7.75 0.00
N VAL A 104 10.01 -7.06 1.13
CA VAL A 104 9.29 -7.61 2.28
C VAL A 104 8.24 -6.62 2.75
N SER A 105 7.13 -7.12 3.27
CA SER A 105 6.17 -6.30 4.00
C SER A 105 6.68 -5.99 5.41
N VAL A 106 6.47 -4.75 5.87
CA VAL A 106 6.90 -4.30 7.21
C VAL A 106 5.72 -3.87 8.09
N ALA A 107 4.55 -3.62 7.50
CA ALA A 107 3.34 -3.30 8.26
C ALA A 107 2.08 -3.57 7.43
N LYS A 108 0.98 -3.83 8.12
CA LYS A 108 -0.37 -3.78 7.52
C LYS A 108 -0.81 -2.32 7.38
N THR A 109 -1.63 -2.04 6.36
CA THR A 109 -2.10 -0.70 6.04
C THR A 109 -3.62 -0.63 5.99
N VAL A 110 -4.22 -0.74 4.82
CA VAL A 110 -5.65 -0.55 4.59
C VAL A 110 -6.21 -1.74 3.82
N ALA A 111 -7.37 -2.22 4.18
CA ALA A 111 -8.11 -3.20 3.38
C ALA A 111 -8.94 -2.48 2.31
N PHE A 112 -8.82 -2.98 1.09
CA PHE A 112 -9.54 -2.53 -0.10
C PHE A 112 -10.43 -3.68 -0.60
N PRO A 113 -11.67 -3.80 -0.11
CA PRO A 113 -12.56 -4.88 -0.55
C PRO A 113 -12.77 -4.86 -2.07
N MET A 114 -12.69 -6.01 -2.71
CA MET A 114 -12.97 -6.11 -4.14
C MET A 114 -14.47 -6.19 -4.37
N GLY A 115 -14.97 -5.48 -5.39
CA GLY A 115 -16.37 -5.50 -5.79
C GLY A 115 -16.59 -6.02 -7.20
N VAL A 116 -17.70 -6.71 -7.45
CA VAL A 116 -18.19 -7.05 -8.79
C VAL A 116 -19.26 -6.03 -9.17
N TYR A 117 -19.12 -5.41 -10.32
CA TYR A 117 -20.00 -4.34 -10.80
C TYR A 117 -20.57 -4.69 -12.17
N SER A 118 -21.71 -4.10 -12.50
CA SER A 118 -22.31 -4.14 -13.84
C SER A 118 -22.98 -2.80 -14.15
N LYS A 119 -22.98 -2.43 -15.43
CA LYS A 119 -23.80 -1.33 -15.97
C LYS A 119 -25.08 -1.83 -16.64
N LYS A 120 -25.21 -3.15 -16.81
CA LYS A 120 -26.29 -3.78 -17.58
C LYS A 120 -27.27 -4.57 -16.71
N HIS A 121 -26.79 -5.08 -15.56
CA HIS A 121 -27.54 -6.00 -14.71
C HIS A 121 -27.62 -5.48 -13.27
N ALA A 122 -28.76 -5.67 -12.62
CA ALA A 122 -29.03 -5.21 -11.27
C ALA A 122 -28.55 -6.21 -10.20
N SER A 123 -28.34 -7.48 -10.57
CA SER A 123 -27.85 -8.51 -9.65
C SER A 123 -27.02 -9.56 -10.40
N LEU A 124 -26.20 -10.31 -9.67
CA LEU A 124 -25.44 -11.44 -10.22
C LEU A 124 -26.36 -12.55 -10.75
N LYS A 125 -27.58 -12.67 -10.21
CA LYS A 125 -28.56 -13.67 -10.67
C LYS A 125 -29.11 -13.34 -12.06
N ASP A 126 -29.12 -12.06 -12.44
CA ASP A 126 -29.65 -11.59 -13.73
C ASP A 126 -28.62 -11.73 -14.87
N LEU A 127 -27.38 -12.12 -14.54
CA LEU A 127 -26.37 -12.37 -15.58
C LEU A 127 -26.83 -13.51 -16.51
N PRO A 128 -26.84 -13.31 -17.84
CA PRO A 128 -27.29 -14.33 -18.80
C PRO A 128 -26.29 -15.49 -18.88
N GLU A 129 -26.73 -16.60 -19.48
CA GLU A 129 -25.83 -17.67 -19.90
C GLU A 129 -24.81 -17.14 -20.90
N GLY A 130 -23.54 -17.48 -20.72
CA GLY A 130 -22.44 -16.99 -21.55
C GLY A 130 -22.00 -15.56 -21.26
N ALA A 131 -22.50 -14.94 -20.17
CA ALA A 131 -22.10 -13.58 -19.78
C ALA A 131 -20.57 -13.44 -19.69
N ARG A 132 -20.07 -12.30 -20.17
CA ARG A 132 -18.65 -11.94 -20.16
C ARG A 132 -18.33 -11.21 -18.88
N ILE A 133 -17.50 -11.80 -18.04
CA ILE A 133 -17.06 -11.26 -16.74
C ILE A 133 -15.60 -10.86 -16.81
N GLY A 134 -15.32 -9.57 -16.66
CA GLY A 134 -13.95 -9.05 -16.57
C GLY A 134 -13.32 -9.40 -15.22
N ILE A 135 -12.09 -9.89 -15.28
CA ILE A 135 -11.31 -10.22 -14.08
C ILE A 135 -9.88 -9.67 -14.23
N PRO A 136 -9.18 -9.31 -13.13
CA PRO A 136 -7.78 -8.93 -13.22
C PRO A 136 -6.91 -10.04 -13.82
N ASN A 137 -5.95 -9.68 -14.64
CA ASN A 137 -5.02 -10.61 -15.29
C ASN A 137 -3.82 -11.01 -14.42
N ASP A 138 -3.65 -10.38 -13.25
CA ASP A 138 -2.67 -10.86 -12.29
C ASP A 138 -3.24 -12.04 -11.49
N PRO A 139 -2.44 -13.12 -11.28
CA PRO A 139 -2.96 -14.35 -10.70
C PRO A 139 -3.56 -14.19 -9.30
N SER A 140 -3.06 -13.25 -8.49
CA SER A 140 -3.59 -13.06 -7.14
C SER A 140 -4.97 -12.40 -7.14
N ASN A 141 -5.21 -11.36 -7.94
CA ASN A 141 -6.52 -10.72 -8.04
C ASN A 141 -7.48 -11.46 -8.97
N GLY A 142 -6.98 -12.15 -10.00
CA GLY A 142 -7.76 -13.09 -10.79
C GLY A 142 -8.34 -14.20 -9.92
N GLY A 143 -7.49 -14.89 -9.15
CA GLY A 143 -7.90 -15.91 -8.19
C GLY A 143 -8.86 -15.39 -7.12
N ARG A 144 -8.58 -14.21 -6.58
CA ARG A 144 -9.46 -13.50 -5.63
C ARG A 144 -10.86 -13.27 -6.20
N THR A 145 -10.96 -12.87 -7.47
CA THR A 145 -12.24 -12.73 -8.14
C THR A 145 -12.99 -14.05 -8.26
N LEU A 146 -12.30 -15.11 -8.67
CA LEU A 146 -12.92 -16.44 -8.81
C LEU A 146 -13.42 -16.97 -7.47
N LEU A 147 -12.66 -16.78 -6.39
CA LEU A 147 -13.09 -17.10 -5.02
C LEU A 147 -14.33 -16.29 -4.60
N LEU A 148 -14.38 -15.01 -4.96
CA LEU A 148 -15.57 -14.18 -4.68
C LEU A 148 -16.80 -14.72 -5.42
N LEU A 149 -16.68 -15.09 -6.70
CA LEU A 149 -17.77 -15.66 -7.50
C LEU A 149 -18.20 -17.05 -6.99
N GLU A 150 -17.26 -17.88 -6.55
CA GLU A 150 -17.54 -19.16 -5.89
C GLU A 150 -18.31 -18.94 -4.58
N GLY A 151 -17.89 -17.97 -3.76
CA GLY A 151 -18.59 -17.59 -2.54
C GLY A 151 -20.02 -17.08 -2.77
N GLN A 152 -20.34 -16.63 -3.98
CA GLN A 152 -21.71 -16.29 -4.41
C GLN A 152 -22.48 -17.48 -5.00
N GLY A 153 -21.88 -18.67 -5.08
CA GLY A 153 -22.49 -19.87 -5.65
C GLY A 153 -22.65 -19.84 -7.18
N LEU A 154 -21.89 -19.01 -7.86
CA LEU A 154 -21.99 -18.83 -9.33
C LEU A 154 -21.12 -19.82 -10.11
N ILE A 155 -20.03 -20.25 -9.51
CA ILE A 155 -19.07 -21.21 -10.04
C ILE A 155 -18.59 -22.13 -8.91
N ARG A 156 -17.89 -23.22 -9.26
CA ARG A 156 -17.12 -24.00 -8.32
C ARG A 156 -15.71 -24.21 -8.84
N LEU A 157 -14.74 -24.00 -7.97
CA LEU A 157 -13.33 -24.23 -8.24
C LEU A 157 -12.95 -25.67 -7.87
N LYS A 158 -11.91 -26.20 -8.47
CA LYS A 158 -11.33 -27.48 -8.06
C LYS A 158 -10.82 -27.39 -6.62
N PRO A 159 -10.91 -28.45 -5.83
CA PRO A 159 -10.37 -28.48 -4.47
C PRO A 159 -8.88 -28.09 -4.45
N GLY A 160 -8.52 -27.18 -3.55
CA GLY A 160 -7.14 -26.73 -3.38
C GLY A 160 -6.63 -25.69 -4.38
N ALA A 161 -7.46 -25.13 -5.26
CA ALA A 161 -7.08 -24.04 -6.18
C ALA A 161 -6.51 -22.82 -5.44
N GLY A 162 -7.12 -22.46 -4.29
CA GLY A 162 -6.58 -21.45 -3.39
C GLY A 162 -6.53 -20.03 -3.99
N LEU A 163 -5.65 -19.20 -3.42
CA LEU A 163 -5.55 -17.77 -3.76
C LEU A 163 -5.00 -17.50 -5.18
N ARG A 164 -4.48 -18.51 -5.86
CA ARG A 164 -3.95 -18.41 -7.23
C ARG A 164 -4.83 -19.14 -8.25
N ALA A 165 -6.10 -19.36 -7.93
CA ALA A 165 -7.06 -19.94 -8.86
C ALA A 165 -7.09 -19.19 -10.18
N SER A 166 -7.21 -19.92 -11.27
CA SER A 166 -7.33 -19.38 -12.63
C SER A 166 -8.65 -19.83 -13.28
N PRO A 167 -9.07 -19.29 -14.40
CA PRO A 167 -10.24 -19.79 -15.11
C PRO A 167 -10.18 -21.29 -15.47
N LEU A 168 -8.97 -21.88 -15.57
CA LEU A 168 -8.76 -23.30 -15.80
C LEU A 168 -9.11 -24.18 -14.59
N ASP A 169 -9.24 -23.58 -13.42
CA ASP A 169 -9.57 -24.25 -12.17
C ASP A 169 -11.07 -24.30 -11.91
N VAL A 170 -11.88 -23.70 -12.79
CA VAL A 170 -13.34 -23.70 -12.70
C VAL A 170 -13.88 -25.05 -13.17
N VAL A 171 -14.40 -25.87 -12.25
CA VAL A 171 -14.95 -27.21 -12.55
C VAL A 171 -16.46 -27.22 -12.73
N GLU A 172 -17.18 -26.23 -12.18
CA GLU A 172 -18.60 -26.01 -12.46
C GLU A 172 -18.84 -24.54 -12.82
N ASN A 173 -19.54 -24.35 -13.94
CA ASN A 173 -19.91 -23.06 -14.47
C ASN A 173 -21.29 -23.17 -15.13
N PRO A 174 -22.37 -23.28 -14.33
CA PRO A 174 -23.72 -23.56 -14.84
C PRO A 174 -24.20 -22.55 -15.86
N LYS A 175 -23.85 -21.29 -15.70
CA LYS A 175 -24.19 -20.19 -16.62
C LYS A 175 -23.18 -20.01 -17.74
N LYS A 176 -22.17 -20.84 -17.87
CA LYS A 176 -21.13 -20.81 -18.90
C LYS A 176 -20.47 -19.45 -19.04
N PHE A 177 -20.20 -18.75 -17.91
CA PHE A 177 -19.54 -17.46 -17.90
C PHE A 177 -18.22 -17.51 -18.63
N LYS A 178 -17.94 -16.44 -19.39
CA LYS A 178 -16.68 -16.25 -20.11
C LYS A 178 -15.85 -15.22 -19.36
N PHE A 179 -14.73 -15.67 -18.78
CA PHE A 179 -13.81 -14.79 -18.08
C PHE A 179 -12.94 -14.05 -19.08
N VAL A 180 -12.88 -12.72 -18.95
CA VAL A 180 -12.08 -11.82 -19.77
C VAL A 180 -11.01 -11.23 -18.87
N GLU A 181 -9.79 -11.72 -19.01
CA GLU A 181 -8.65 -11.27 -18.22
C GLU A 181 -8.11 -9.94 -18.76
N LEU A 182 -8.14 -8.90 -17.94
CA LEU A 182 -7.72 -7.54 -18.27
C LEU A 182 -6.81 -6.97 -17.18
N ASP A 183 -5.99 -6.00 -17.56
CA ASP A 183 -5.30 -5.20 -16.57
C ASP A 183 -6.30 -4.58 -15.57
N ALA A 184 -6.00 -4.65 -14.27
CA ALA A 184 -6.91 -4.19 -13.23
C ALA A 184 -7.35 -2.72 -13.42
N ALA A 185 -6.45 -1.87 -13.93
CA ALA A 185 -6.73 -0.46 -14.20
C ALA A 185 -7.73 -0.26 -15.37
N GLN A 186 -7.94 -1.26 -16.23
CA GLN A 186 -8.85 -1.18 -17.37
C GLN A 186 -10.26 -1.66 -17.02
N LEU A 187 -10.45 -2.45 -15.99
CA LEU A 187 -11.72 -3.13 -15.69
C LEU A 187 -12.90 -2.17 -15.52
N ALA A 188 -12.72 -1.06 -14.80
CA ALA A 188 -13.77 -0.07 -14.60
C ALA A 188 -14.26 0.55 -15.94
N ARG A 189 -13.34 0.81 -16.86
CA ARG A 189 -13.67 1.36 -18.20
C ARG A 189 -14.37 0.33 -19.07
N SER A 190 -13.95 -0.94 -18.96
CA SER A 190 -14.48 -2.05 -19.75
C SER A 190 -15.89 -2.50 -19.36
N LEU A 191 -16.46 -1.95 -18.25
CA LEU A 191 -17.82 -2.26 -17.80
C LEU A 191 -18.91 -1.96 -18.85
N ALA A 192 -18.67 -1.06 -19.78
CA ALA A 192 -19.61 -0.78 -20.89
C ALA A 192 -19.74 -1.97 -21.85
N ASP A 193 -18.64 -2.68 -22.07
CA ASP A 193 -18.51 -3.76 -23.05
C ASP A 193 -18.70 -5.15 -22.44
N LEU A 194 -18.66 -5.25 -21.13
CA LEU A 194 -18.80 -6.50 -20.36
C LEU A 194 -20.19 -6.60 -19.73
N ASP A 195 -20.56 -7.80 -19.32
CA ASP A 195 -21.81 -7.99 -18.55
C ASP A 195 -21.59 -7.70 -17.08
N ALA A 196 -20.40 -8.00 -16.55
CA ALA A 196 -19.93 -7.59 -15.24
C ALA A 196 -18.39 -7.53 -15.22
N ALA A 197 -17.82 -6.88 -14.23
CA ALA A 197 -16.39 -6.94 -13.96
C ALA A 197 -16.09 -6.85 -12.48
N SER A 198 -15.07 -7.56 -12.05
CA SER A 198 -14.50 -7.43 -10.70
C SER A 198 -13.49 -6.30 -10.72
N VAL A 199 -13.78 -5.23 -9.98
CA VAL A 199 -12.94 -4.01 -9.97
C VAL A 199 -12.38 -3.81 -8.57
N PRO A 200 -11.04 -3.78 -8.42
CA PRO A 200 -10.42 -3.40 -7.16
C PRO A 200 -10.85 -1.99 -6.72
N THR A 201 -11.13 -1.81 -5.45
CA THR A 201 -11.74 -0.56 -4.94
C THR A 201 -10.90 0.69 -5.21
N ASN A 202 -9.57 0.60 -5.26
CA ASN A 202 -8.72 1.74 -5.62
C ASN A 202 -8.92 2.22 -7.06
N TYR A 203 -9.40 1.37 -7.97
CA TYR A 203 -9.82 1.75 -9.33
C TYR A 203 -11.32 2.01 -9.43
N ALA A 204 -12.13 1.41 -8.56
CA ALA A 204 -13.57 1.61 -8.54
C ALA A 204 -13.93 3.04 -8.11
N LEU A 205 -13.38 3.52 -7.00
CA LEU A 205 -13.69 4.85 -6.45
C LEU A 205 -13.38 5.99 -7.42
N PRO A 206 -12.19 6.08 -8.05
CA PRO A 206 -11.93 7.13 -9.05
C PRO A 206 -12.81 7.05 -10.29
N ALA A 207 -13.34 5.85 -10.60
CA ALA A 207 -14.29 5.65 -11.69
C ALA A 207 -15.77 5.96 -11.31
N GLY A 208 -16.00 6.46 -10.09
CA GLY A 208 -17.33 6.80 -9.57
C GLY A 208 -18.16 5.58 -9.16
N LEU A 209 -17.56 4.42 -8.98
CA LEU A 209 -18.21 3.22 -8.49
C LEU A 209 -18.15 3.16 -6.96
N ASP A 210 -19.31 3.21 -6.32
CA ASP A 210 -19.43 3.09 -4.86
C ASP A 210 -19.54 1.59 -4.49
N PRO A 211 -18.53 1.02 -3.81
CA PRO A 211 -18.55 -0.41 -3.48
C PRO A 211 -19.71 -0.82 -2.58
N LYS A 212 -20.19 0.08 -1.71
CA LYS A 212 -21.29 -0.23 -0.78
C LYS A 212 -22.67 -0.16 -1.41
N ARG A 213 -22.85 0.64 -2.47
CA ARG A 213 -24.15 0.88 -3.10
C ARG A 213 -24.32 0.24 -4.45
N GLN A 214 -23.22 0.03 -5.20
CA GLN A 214 -23.28 -0.38 -6.60
C GLN A 214 -22.65 -1.74 -6.88
N ALA A 215 -21.89 -2.30 -5.92
CA ALA A 215 -21.34 -3.64 -6.11
C ALA A 215 -22.48 -4.68 -6.06
N LEU A 216 -22.54 -5.53 -7.06
CA LEU A 216 -23.44 -6.70 -7.10
C LEU A 216 -22.99 -7.81 -6.13
N ALA A 217 -21.70 -7.87 -5.86
CA ALA A 217 -21.06 -8.60 -4.77
C ALA A 217 -19.88 -7.78 -4.27
N LEU A 218 -19.72 -7.76 -2.97
CA LEU A 218 -18.60 -7.11 -2.30
C LEU A 218 -17.91 -8.13 -1.40
N GLU A 219 -16.60 -8.15 -1.46
CA GLU A 219 -15.78 -8.98 -0.59
C GLU A 219 -15.96 -8.59 0.88
N LYS A 220 -15.91 -9.56 1.77
CA LYS A 220 -15.95 -9.31 3.22
C LYS A 220 -14.63 -8.66 3.67
N ALA A 221 -14.69 -7.95 4.80
CA ALA A 221 -13.51 -7.28 5.36
C ALA A 221 -12.44 -8.26 5.90
N ASP A 222 -12.86 -9.41 6.39
CA ASP A 222 -11.98 -10.45 6.92
C ASP A 222 -11.45 -11.34 5.79
N THR A 223 -10.42 -10.85 5.12
CA THR A 223 -9.78 -11.54 3.99
C THR A 223 -8.26 -11.43 4.10
N PRO A 224 -7.50 -12.32 3.41
CA PRO A 224 -6.03 -12.24 3.36
C PRO A 224 -5.52 -11.03 2.56
N TYR A 225 -6.41 -10.27 1.91
CA TYR A 225 -6.05 -9.21 0.97
C TYR A 225 -5.89 -7.83 1.65
N THR A 226 -5.42 -7.82 2.90
CA THR A 226 -5.04 -6.58 3.58
C THR A 226 -3.81 -5.97 2.90
N GLY A 227 -3.88 -4.66 2.64
CA GLY A 227 -2.78 -3.89 2.09
C GLY A 227 -1.56 -3.86 3.01
N VAL A 228 -0.39 -3.73 2.41
CA VAL A 228 0.89 -3.72 3.13
C VAL A 228 1.75 -2.52 2.74
N LEU A 229 2.57 -2.07 3.68
CA LEU A 229 3.72 -1.23 3.44
C LEU A 229 4.91 -2.16 3.17
N ALA A 230 5.58 -1.98 2.04
CA ALA A 230 6.68 -2.81 1.61
C ALA A 230 7.96 -2.01 1.39
N VAL A 231 9.10 -2.63 1.71
CA VAL A 231 10.45 -2.08 1.55
C VAL A 231 11.37 -3.16 0.99
N ARG A 232 12.57 -2.79 0.52
CA ARG A 232 13.57 -3.81 0.20
C ARG A 232 14.00 -4.55 1.47
N GLU A 233 14.29 -5.82 1.36
CA GLU A 233 14.69 -6.66 2.48
C GLU A 233 15.90 -6.09 3.25
N GLN A 234 16.86 -5.52 2.54
CA GLN A 234 18.05 -4.88 3.13
C GLN A 234 17.71 -3.64 3.96
N ASP A 235 16.59 -2.99 3.68
CA ASP A 235 16.20 -1.72 4.32
C ASP A 235 15.25 -1.93 5.52
N LYS A 236 14.73 -3.13 5.74
CA LYS A 236 13.65 -3.42 6.72
C LYS A 236 13.95 -2.98 8.16
N ASN A 237 15.24 -2.92 8.54
CA ASN A 237 15.68 -2.54 9.87
C ASN A 237 16.18 -1.08 9.96
N GLN A 238 16.04 -0.29 8.90
CA GLN A 238 16.46 1.11 8.91
C GLN A 238 15.56 1.93 9.85
N PRO A 239 16.11 2.92 10.58
CA PRO A 239 15.34 3.74 11.51
C PRO A 239 14.15 4.45 10.87
N TRP A 240 14.29 4.89 9.61
CA TRP A 240 13.21 5.55 8.87
C TRP A 240 12.01 4.62 8.61
N VAL A 241 12.20 3.30 8.57
CA VAL A 241 11.09 2.34 8.38
C VAL A 241 10.14 2.39 9.56
N GLN A 242 10.67 2.40 10.79
CA GLN A 242 9.84 2.50 12.00
C GLN A 242 9.11 3.84 12.07
N ALA A 243 9.78 4.94 11.69
CA ALA A 243 9.17 6.26 11.62
C ALA A 243 8.04 6.32 10.57
N LEU A 244 8.23 5.68 9.40
CA LEU A 244 7.22 5.59 8.35
C LEU A 244 6.01 4.74 8.80
N ILE A 245 6.25 3.58 9.44
CA ILE A 245 5.18 2.73 10.00
C ILE A 245 4.36 3.51 11.02
N LYS A 246 5.03 4.18 11.98
CA LYS A 246 4.37 4.99 13.01
C LYS A 246 3.53 6.12 12.40
N SER A 247 4.04 6.75 11.35
CA SER A 247 3.32 7.80 10.64
C SER A 247 2.08 7.25 9.92
N TYR A 248 2.22 6.11 9.24
CA TYR A 248 1.13 5.46 8.54
C TYR A 248 0.03 4.99 9.51
N GLN A 249 0.40 4.31 10.58
CA GLN A 249 -0.52 3.73 11.57
C GLN A 249 -0.97 4.73 12.65
N SER A 250 -0.86 6.02 12.38
CA SER A 250 -1.27 7.07 13.30
C SER A 250 -2.79 7.26 13.36
N ALA A 251 -3.28 7.79 14.48
CA ALA A 251 -4.70 8.12 14.64
C ALA A 251 -5.21 9.09 13.56
N PRO A 252 -4.51 10.20 13.21
CA PRO A 252 -4.98 11.09 12.15
C PRO A 252 -5.14 10.42 10.77
N VAL A 253 -4.29 9.46 10.43
CA VAL A 253 -4.43 8.68 9.18
C VAL A 253 -5.63 7.73 9.25
N ARG A 254 -5.83 7.07 10.39
CA ARG A 254 -7.01 6.21 10.62
C ARG A 254 -8.31 7.02 10.51
N ASP A 255 -8.36 8.16 11.16
CA ASP A 255 -9.54 9.04 11.17
C ASP A 255 -9.84 9.54 9.77
N PHE A 256 -8.82 9.97 9.02
CA PHE A 256 -8.98 10.34 7.61
C PHE A 256 -9.58 9.20 6.78
N ILE A 257 -9.06 7.96 6.92
CA ILE A 257 -9.59 6.81 6.16
C ILE A 257 -11.06 6.59 6.47
N ASN A 258 -11.44 6.62 7.76
CA ASN A 258 -12.82 6.39 8.19
C ASN A 258 -13.77 7.49 7.70
N GLU A 259 -13.39 8.74 7.82
CA GLU A 259 -14.22 9.90 7.50
C GLU A 259 -14.33 10.13 5.99
N HIS A 260 -13.20 10.02 5.29
CA HIS A 260 -13.14 10.32 3.86
C HIS A 260 -13.77 9.20 3.02
N PHE A 261 -13.39 7.94 3.28
CA PHE A 261 -13.89 6.80 2.51
C PHE A 261 -15.16 6.16 3.07
N LYS A 262 -15.68 6.61 4.22
CA LYS A 262 -16.97 6.24 4.80
C LYS A 262 -17.23 4.73 4.83
N GLY A 263 -16.19 3.96 5.11
CA GLY A 263 -16.20 2.50 5.21
C GLY A 263 -16.17 1.77 3.86
N ALA A 264 -15.85 2.44 2.75
CA ALA A 264 -15.46 1.79 1.50
C ALA A 264 -14.05 1.16 1.61
N LEU A 265 -13.21 1.78 2.44
CA LEU A 265 -11.88 1.28 2.84
C LEU A 265 -11.85 1.13 4.36
N LEU A 266 -11.05 0.18 4.85
CA LEU A 266 -10.97 -0.14 6.26
C LEU A 266 -9.52 -0.10 6.75
N PRO A 267 -9.19 0.73 7.76
CA PRO A 267 -7.88 0.65 8.41
C PRO A 267 -7.66 -0.74 8.98
N ALA A 268 -6.46 -1.30 8.79
CA ALA A 268 -6.09 -2.64 9.26
C ALA A 268 -4.95 -2.60 10.29
N PHE A 269 -4.90 -1.51 11.06
CA PHE A 269 -3.91 -1.21 12.08
C PHE A 269 -4.51 -0.53 13.31
#